data_8b40d92fb594d41a7b44e0bcbf3e3587
#
_entry.id   8b40d92fb594d41a7b44e0bcbf3e3587
#
_cell.length_a   1.000
_cell.length_b   1.000
_cell.length_c   1.000
_cell.angle_alpha   90.00
_cell.angle_beta   90.00
_cell.angle_gamma   90.00
#
_symmetry.space_group_name_H-M   'P 1'
#
loop_
_entity.id
_entity.type
_entity.pdbx_description
1 polymer ?
#
loop_
_entity_poly.entity_id
_entity_poly.type
_entity_poly.pdbx_seq_one_letter_code
_entity_poly.pdbx_strand_id
1 'polypeptide(L)'
;MLIVTSEQVAGQRVVKTLGHCFGVVVRSRDIGGNVMAGLRSLVGGEIHEYTQMLEEARRHAVDRLVANATSMGANAILTLRFDSSEIGQTMSEIVAYGTAVVIEP
;
A
#
# COMPACT_ATOMS: atom_id res chain seq x y z
N MET A 1 2.55 -14.78 2.10
CA MET A 1 1.89 -14.35 0.86
C MET A 1 2.92 -13.70 -0.05
N LEU A 2 3.03 -14.16 -1.28
CA LEU A 2 3.90 -13.53 -2.27
C LEU A 2 3.18 -12.35 -2.90
N ILE A 3 3.85 -11.20 -2.94
CA ILE A 3 3.28 -9.98 -3.54
C ILE A 3 4.30 -9.45 -4.54
N VAL A 4 3.86 -9.26 -5.78
CA VAL A 4 4.71 -8.74 -6.85
C VAL A 4 4.01 -7.62 -7.60
N THR A 5 4.81 -6.77 -8.23
CA THR A 5 4.29 -5.71 -9.10
C THR A 5 4.17 -6.16 -10.55
N SER A 6 4.71 -7.34 -10.87
CA SER A 6 4.63 -7.94 -12.21
C SER A 6 3.31 -8.70 -12.39
N GLU A 7 3.01 -9.01 -13.63
CA GLU A 7 1.84 -9.81 -14.00
C GLU A 7 2.08 -11.31 -13.84
N GLN A 8 3.34 -11.71 -13.71
CA GLN A 8 3.74 -13.10 -13.64
C GLN A 8 4.79 -13.31 -12.56
N VAL A 9 4.89 -14.52 -12.09
CA VAL A 9 5.91 -14.95 -11.13
C VAL A 9 6.73 -16.05 -11.79
N ALA A 10 8.05 -15.85 -11.86
CA ALA A 10 8.96 -16.82 -12.47
C ALA A 10 8.86 -18.18 -11.77
N GLY A 11 8.76 -19.25 -12.54
CA GLY A 11 8.67 -20.61 -12.01
C GLY A 11 7.32 -20.98 -11.43
N GLN A 12 6.33 -20.09 -11.50
CA GLN A 12 5.00 -20.29 -10.95
C GLN A 12 3.96 -20.11 -12.05
N ARG A 13 2.82 -20.75 -11.89
CA ARG A 13 1.68 -20.54 -12.78
C ARG A 13 0.46 -20.17 -11.98
N VAL A 14 -0.37 -19.31 -12.53
CA VAL A 14 -1.66 -18.97 -11.93
C VAL A 14 -2.65 -20.08 -12.25
N VAL A 15 -3.17 -20.72 -11.22
CA VAL A 15 -4.16 -21.79 -11.40
C VAL A 15 -5.56 -21.29 -11.12
N LYS A 16 -5.69 -20.17 -10.43
CA LYS A 16 -7.00 -19.57 -10.14
C LYS A 16 -6.84 -18.07 -9.95
N THR A 17 -7.65 -17.31 -10.67
CA THR A 17 -7.74 -15.85 -10.49
C THR A 17 -8.97 -15.57 -9.64
N LEU A 18 -8.75 -15.00 -8.46
CA LEU A 18 -9.82 -14.76 -7.48
C LEU A 18 -10.47 -13.39 -7.66
N GLY A 19 -9.75 -12.45 -8.27
CA GLY A 19 -10.26 -11.12 -8.52
C GLY A 19 -9.41 -10.03 -7.90
N HIS A 20 -9.89 -8.80 -8.02
CA HIS A 20 -9.18 -7.66 -7.44
C HIS A 20 -9.33 -7.64 -5.91
N CYS A 21 -8.33 -7.08 -5.26
CA CYS A 21 -8.35 -6.85 -3.83
C CYS A 21 -7.67 -5.52 -3.53
N PHE A 22 -7.98 -4.93 -2.39
CA PHE A 22 -7.36 -3.68 -1.98
C PHE A 22 -7.32 -3.58 -0.46
N GLY A 23 -6.42 -2.71 0.01
CA GLY A 23 -6.32 -2.32 1.41
C GLY A 23 -6.23 -0.82 1.48
N VAL A 24 -7.03 -0.19 2.33
CA VAL A 24 -7.15 1.26 2.43
C VAL A 24 -6.73 1.73 3.80
N VAL A 25 -5.97 2.82 3.83
CA VAL A 25 -5.62 3.52 5.07
C VAL A 25 -5.96 4.99 4.90
N VAL A 26 -6.65 5.54 5.88
CA VAL A 26 -6.94 6.97 5.93
C VAL A 26 -6.17 7.56 7.10
N ARG A 27 -5.42 8.61 6.84
CA ARG A 27 -4.60 9.30 7.83
C ARG A 27 -5.02 10.76 7.96
N SER A 28 -5.04 11.26 9.17
CA SER A 28 -5.28 12.67 9.44
C SER A 28 -3.99 13.46 9.17
N ARG A 29 -4.13 14.58 8.49
CA ARG A 29 -3.03 15.52 8.28
C ARG A 29 -2.67 16.32 9.51
N ASP A 30 -3.51 16.31 10.54
CA ASP A 30 -3.23 17.01 11.79
C ASP A 30 -1.97 16.45 12.47
N ILE A 31 -1.65 15.18 12.23
CA ILE A 31 -0.38 14.60 12.63
C ILE A 31 0.77 15.27 11.87
N GLY A 32 0.49 15.85 10.72
CA GLY A 32 1.45 16.57 9.90
C GLY A 32 1.74 17.99 10.36
N GLY A 33 1.04 18.53 11.34
CA GLY A 33 1.27 19.90 11.82
C GLY A 33 2.70 20.11 12.30
N ASN A 34 3.20 19.21 13.12
CA ASN A 34 4.58 19.25 13.60
C ASN A 34 5.58 18.91 12.48
N VAL A 35 5.19 18.02 11.59
CA VAL A 35 6.00 17.66 10.41
C VAL A 35 6.11 18.86 9.47
N MET A 36 5.02 19.58 9.25
CA MET A 36 5.02 20.78 8.41
C MET A 36 5.88 21.90 9.00
N ALA A 37 5.88 22.04 10.32
CA ALA A 37 6.76 23.00 10.99
C ALA A 37 8.24 22.60 10.80
N GLY A 38 8.55 21.33 10.87
CA GLY A 38 9.88 20.80 10.57
C GLY A 38 10.27 21.03 9.11
N LEU A 39 9.31 20.86 8.19
CA LEU A 39 9.51 21.09 6.76
C LEU A 39 9.94 22.51 6.44
N ARG A 40 9.35 23.49 7.13
CA ARG A 40 9.64 24.91 6.90
C ARG A 40 11.06 25.30 7.35
N SER A 41 11.63 24.55 8.27
CA SER A 41 12.98 24.81 8.78
C SER A 41 14.06 24.12 7.98
N LEU A 42 13.70 23.24 7.04
CA LEU A 42 14.66 22.51 6.22
C LEU A 42 14.82 23.16 4.85
N VAL A 43 16.07 23.37 4.48
CA VAL A 43 16.43 23.88 3.17
C VAL A 43 17.08 22.74 2.39
N GLY A 44 16.27 22.02 1.63
CA GLY A 44 16.70 20.84 0.88
C GLY A 44 16.86 19.61 1.76
N GLY A 45 16.96 18.45 1.13
CA GLY A 45 17.21 17.19 1.81
C GLY A 45 15.94 16.43 2.19
N GLU A 46 16.15 15.24 2.72
CA GLU A 46 15.09 14.34 3.11
C GLU A 46 14.53 14.67 4.48
N ILE A 47 13.23 14.53 4.64
CA ILE A 47 12.54 14.72 5.91
C ILE A 47 12.19 13.35 6.45
N HIS A 48 13.02 12.84 7.35
CA HIS A 48 12.95 11.46 7.84
C HIS A 48 11.61 11.13 8.51
N GLU A 49 11.06 12.03 9.32
CA GLU A 49 9.80 11.80 10.01
C GLU A 49 8.64 11.66 9.02
N TYR A 50 8.67 12.46 7.97
CA TYR A 50 7.65 12.41 6.92
C TYR A 50 7.77 11.13 6.10
N THR A 51 9.00 10.76 5.75
CA THR A 51 9.29 9.51 5.04
C THR A 51 8.80 8.30 5.84
N GLN A 52 9.11 8.25 7.14
CA GLN A 52 8.66 7.17 8.01
C GLN A 52 7.14 7.07 8.06
N MET A 53 6.46 8.20 8.18
CA MET A 53 5.01 8.25 8.23
C MET A 53 4.40 7.68 6.94
N LEU A 54 4.96 8.03 5.79
CA LEU A 54 4.48 7.54 4.50
C LEU A 54 4.77 6.05 4.32
N GLU A 55 5.94 5.60 4.73
CA GLU A 55 6.30 4.18 4.66
C GLU A 55 5.39 3.33 5.55
N GLU A 56 5.08 3.81 6.76
CA GLU A 56 4.16 3.13 7.66
C GLU A 56 2.76 3.05 7.09
N ALA A 57 2.28 4.15 6.50
CA ALA A 57 0.95 4.17 5.88
C ALA A 57 0.85 3.18 4.73
N ARG A 58 1.88 3.10 3.90
CA ARG A 58 1.94 2.11 2.81
C ARG A 58 2.00 0.69 3.34
N ARG A 59 2.77 0.46 4.38
CA ARG A 59 2.89 -0.86 5.01
C ARG A 59 1.55 -1.32 5.59
N HIS A 60 0.82 -0.42 6.25
CA HIS A 60 -0.51 -0.71 6.76
C HIS A 60 -1.49 -1.03 5.63
N ALA A 61 -1.41 -0.30 4.51
CA ALA A 61 -2.26 -0.56 3.35
C ALA A 61 -1.99 -1.96 2.79
N VAL A 62 -0.72 -2.35 2.69
CA VAL A 62 -0.34 -3.69 2.25
C VAL A 62 -0.81 -4.76 3.24
N ASP A 63 -0.68 -4.53 4.54
CA ASP A 63 -1.15 -5.48 5.55
C ASP A 63 -2.66 -5.74 5.42
N ARG A 64 -3.44 -4.71 5.17
CA ARG A 64 -4.89 -4.84 4.93
C ARG A 64 -5.18 -5.55 3.61
N LEU A 65 -4.40 -5.24 2.58
CA LEU A 65 -4.50 -5.92 1.29
C LEU A 65 -4.27 -7.44 1.45
N VAL A 66 -3.21 -7.80 2.17
CA VAL A 66 -2.88 -9.20 2.44
C VAL A 66 -3.99 -9.90 3.21
N ALA A 67 -4.55 -9.24 4.24
CA ALA A 67 -5.65 -9.80 5.01
C ALA A 67 -6.87 -10.07 4.11
N ASN A 68 -7.20 -9.12 3.24
CA ASN A 68 -8.31 -9.26 2.30
C ASN A 68 -8.07 -10.37 1.29
N ALA A 69 -6.87 -10.43 0.69
CA ALA A 69 -6.51 -11.47 -0.26
C ALA A 69 -6.52 -12.86 0.40
N THR A 70 -6.03 -12.95 1.63
CA THR A 70 -6.04 -14.21 2.39
C THR A 70 -7.47 -14.69 2.62
N SER A 71 -8.38 -13.77 2.94
CA SER A 71 -9.81 -14.10 3.09
C SER A 71 -10.45 -14.61 1.81
N MET A 72 -9.91 -14.22 0.65
CA MET A 72 -10.36 -14.71 -0.65
C MET A 72 -9.81 -16.09 -0.99
N GLY A 73 -8.85 -16.59 -0.22
CA GLY A 73 -8.18 -17.87 -0.48
C GLY A 73 -6.91 -17.75 -1.32
N ALA A 74 -6.39 -16.53 -1.50
CA ALA A 74 -5.21 -16.30 -2.31
C ALA A 74 -3.93 -16.71 -1.60
N ASN A 75 -2.92 -17.08 -2.39
CA ASN A 75 -1.55 -17.24 -1.89
C ASN A 75 -0.58 -16.27 -2.57
N ALA A 76 -1.06 -15.44 -3.48
CA ALA A 76 -0.25 -14.41 -4.11
C ALA A 76 -1.11 -13.23 -4.56
N ILE A 77 -0.45 -12.09 -4.69
CA ILE A 77 -1.04 -10.87 -5.24
C ILE A 77 -0.14 -10.40 -6.38
N LEU A 78 -0.73 -10.26 -7.55
CA LEU A 78 -0.04 -9.79 -8.75
C LEU A 78 -0.37 -8.34 -9.01
N THR A 79 0.54 -7.65 -9.68
CA THR A 79 0.35 -6.29 -10.19
C THR A 79 -0.02 -5.32 -9.07
N LEU A 80 0.75 -5.39 -7.97
CA LEU A 80 0.55 -4.47 -6.85
C LEU A 80 0.76 -3.03 -7.32
N ARG A 81 -0.16 -2.17 -6.97
CA ARG A 81 -0.09 -0.73 -7.20
C ARG A 81 -0.55 0.01 -5.96
N PHE A 82 -0.09 1.23 -5.82
CA PHE A 82 -0.56 2.17 -4.81
C PHE A 82 -1.20 3.36 -5.50
N ASP A 83 -2.20 3.90 -4.84
CA ASP A 83 -2.78 5.18 -5.21
C ASP A 83 -2.99 5.97 -3.92
N SER A 84 -2.97 7.28 -4.04
CA SER A 84 -3.21 8.14 -2.89
C SER A 84 -4.03 9.33 -3.31
N SER A 85 -4.93 9.75 -2.42
CA SER A 85 -5.78 10.89 -2.67
C SER A 85 -5.98 11.69 -1.40
N GLU A 86 -6.36 12.94 -1.57
CA GLU A 86 -6.69 13.82 -0.46
C GLU A 86 -8.19 13.79 -0.22
N ILE A 87 -8.57 13.64 1.05
CA ILE A 87 -9.96 13.69 1.47
C ILE A 87 -10.14 14.98 2.27
N GLY A 88 -10.73 15.99 1.64
CA GLY A 88 -10.82 17.31 2.24
C GLY A 88 -9.44 17.92 2.47
N GLN A 89 -9.33 18.80 3.47
CA GLN A 89 -8.09 19.52 3.75
C GLN A 89 -7.23 18.84 4.84
N THR A 90 -7.79 17.87 5.56
CA THR A 90 -7.17 17.34 6.76
C THR A 90 -6.85 15.85 6.71
N MET A 91 -7.29 15.14 5.65
CA MET A 91 -7.11 13.69 5.56
C MET A 91 -6.50 13.28 4.24
N SER A 92 -5.76 12.19 4.28
CA SER A 92 -5.20 11.54 3.08
C SER A 92 -5.55 10.07 3.09
N GLU A 93 -5.85 9.53 1.92
CA GLU A 93 -6.10 8.12 1.70
C GLU A 93 -4.93 7.50 0.96
N ILE A 94 -4.53 6.32 1.38
CA ILE A 94 -3.59 5.48 0.64
C ILE A 94 -4.28 4.14 0.41
N VAL A 95 -4.33 3.72 -0.85
CA VAL A 95 -4.86 2.42 -1.22
C VAL A 95 -3.77 1.59 -1.88
N ALA A 96 -3.61 0.35 -1.43
CA ALA A 96 -2.83 -0.67 -2.11
C ALA A 96 -3.82 -1.61 -2.78
N TYR A 97 -3.59 -1.97 -4.04
CA TYR A 97 -4.51 -2.84 -4.77
C TYR A 97 -3.74 -3.75 -5.72
N GLY A 98 -4.39 -4.83 -6.11
CA GLY A 98 -3.81 -5.79 -7.01
C GLY A 98 -4.80 -6.90 -7.31
N THR A 99 -4.30 -7.98 -7.91
CA THR A 99 -5.08 -9.16 -8.27
C THR A 99 -4.73 -10.32 -7.35
N ALA A 100 -5.71 -10.81 -6.62
CA ALA A 100 -5.55 -11.99 -5.76
C ALA A 100 -5.64 -13.26 -6.62
N VAL A 101 -4.65 -14.13 -6.47
CA VAL A 101 -4.55 -15.37 -7.27
C VAL A 101 -4.09 -16.53 -6.40
N VAL A 102 -4.29 -17.73 -6.92
CA VAL A 102 -3.63 -18.93 -6.42
C VAL A 102 -2.57 -19.32 -7.44
N ILE A 103 -1.33 -19.43 -6.98
CA ILE A 103 -0.21 -19.89 -7.82
C ILE A 103 0.31 -21.22 -7.29
N GLU A 104 0.90 -21.99 -8.19
CA GLU A 104 1.63 -23.23 -7.87
C GLU A 104 2.75 -23.44 -8.86
N PRO A 105 3.77 -24.28 -8.51
CA PRO A 105 4.93 -24.54 -9.37
C PRO A 105 4.60 -25.14 -10.73
#